data_9fc1027a02204701ae2f452efbf68e15
#
_entry.id   9fc1027a02204701ae2f452efbf68e15
#
_cell.length_a   1.000
_cell.length_b   1.000
_cell.length_c   1.000
_cell.angle_alpha   90.00
_cell.angle_beta   90.00
_cell.angle_gamma   90.00
#
_symmetry.space_group_name_H-M   'P 1'
#
loop_
_entity.id
_entity.type
_entity.pdbx_description
1 polymer ?
#
loop_
_entity_poly.entity_id
_entity_poly.type
_entity_poly.pdbx_seq_one_letter_code
_entity_poly.pdbx_strand_id
1 'polypeptide(L)'
;MDKKPNAKALLPIVVFLVLYLGCGIYFEYVAPAEGQMGFYVVSVVVAFVIALVVAFLQNRSLSFDEKIHVCARGIGDDNIVIMLFIFLMAGAFSGIASAAGGAESTANLLLDILPAQAAIPGLFVIACIISLAMGTSVGTITVLTPIAVTVAASAGFNLPLCVGTVVGGAMFGDNLSFISDTTIAATRTQGVNMKDKFLNNFRIALPAALITLGILIAMAIMAGTPALDDFEYNIWQAIPYFVVLIAALCGINVFLVLGGGIVLFAIVGGATGSLDFASAFSAMGTGTAGMFETMIVTILVASISALMREYGGFASILAFIKRHFTGKRGGELGCGLLALLLDIACANNTVAIVVSGPIAKHIGEEYGIEPVRVASLIDIFSCIGQGIIPYGAQLLVAASLAGIASVEIMPFLFYQFLLLACVLISIALDRK
;
A
#
# COMPACT_ATOMS: atom_id res chain seq x y z
N MET A 1 1.36 27.56 -3.49
CA MET A 1 2.54 27.06 -2.73
C MET A 1 3.42 28.25 -2.26
N ASP A 2 2.85 29.12 -1.43
CA ASP A 2 3.52 30.38 -1.05
C ASP A 2 4.34 30.30 0.24
N LYS A 3 4.63 29.08 0.73
CA LYS A 3 5.42 28.92 1.95
C LYS A 3 6.91 28.93 1.62
N LYS A 4 7.68 29.66 2.44
CA LYS A 4 9.15 29.66 2.30
C LYS A 4 9.71 28.27 2.59
N PRO A 5 10.69 27.78 1.81
CA PRO A 5 11.35 26.50 2.06
C PRO A 5 11.92 26.41 3.47
N ASN A 6 11.58 25.34 4.18
CA ASN A 6 12.04 25.11 5.55
C ASN A 6 12.29 23.61 5.77
N ALA A 7 13.53 23.16 5.62
CA ALA A 7 13.89 21.76 5.79
C ALA A 7 13.69 21.26 7.23
N LYS A 8 13.74 22.13 8.24
CA LYS A 8 13.49 21.75 9.64
C LYS A 8 12.05 21.24 9.84
N ALA A 9 11.10 21.67 8.99
CA ALA A 9 9.73 21.19 9.03
C ALA A 9 9.58 19.69 8.73
N LEU A 10 10.59 19.04 8.11
CA LEU A 10 10.62 17.60 7.86
C LEU A 10 11.12 16.78 9.07
N LEU A 11 11.61 17.44 10.14
CA LEU A 11 12.15 16.77 11.33
C LEU A 11 11.18 15.74 11.96
N PRO A 12 9.85 15.94 12.02
CA PRO A 12 8.94 14.96 12.59
C PRO A 12 9.04 13.58 11.94
N ILE A 13 9.09 13.51 10.59
CA ILE A 13 9.21 12.22 9.89
C ILE A 13 10.60 11.60 10.11
N VAL A 14 11.66 12.41 10.21
CA VAL A 14 13.01 11.92 10.53
C VAL A 14 13.03 11.32 11.94
N VAL A 15 12.41 11.98 12.91
CA VAL A 15 12.29 11.48 14.28
C VAL A 15 11.53 10.17 14.32
N PHE A 16 10.40 10.08 13.61
CA PHE A 16 9.67 8.82 13.48
C PHE A 16 10.55 7.70 12.92
N LEU A 17 11.22 7.92 11.78
CA LEU A 17 12.06 6.90 11.14
C LEU A 17 13.21 6.46 12.05
N VAL A 18 13.86 7.39 12.76
CA VAL A 18 14.94 7.06 13.71
C VAL A 18 14.40 6.25 14.89
N LEU A 19 13.25 6.61 15.43
CA LEU A 19 12.65 5.87 16.55
C LEU A 19 12.16 4.49 16.11
N TYR A 20 11.37 4.41 15.05
CA TYR A 20 10.73 3.15 14.66
C TYR A 20 11.73 2.18 14.02
N LEU A 21 12.41 2.63 12.94
CA LEU A 21 13.40 1.76 12.27
C LEU A 21 14.69 1.63 13.07
N GLY A 22 15.19 2.73 13.64
CA GLY A 22 16.44 2.71 14.39
C GLY A 22 16.34 1.86 15.66
N CYS A 23 15.30 2.03 16.47
CA CYS A 23 15.07 1.18 17.65
C CYS A 23 14.73 -0.24 17.24
N GLY A 24 13.91 -0.44 16.18
CA GLY A 24 13.61 -1.76 15.66
C GLY A 24 14.87 -2.55 15.30
N ILE A 25 15.76 -1.97 14.50
CA ILE A 25 17.05 -2.56 14.12
C ILE A 25 17.93 -2.82 15.36
N TYR A 26 17.97 -1.87 16.29
CA TYR A 26 18.77 -2.01 17.53
C TYR A 26 18.29 -3.20 18.36
N PHE A 27 16.98 -3.32 18.61
CA PHE A 27 16.41 -4.41 19.40
C PHE A 27 16.34 -5.74 18.66
N GLU A 28 16.44 -5.77 17.34
CA GLU A 28 16.50 -7.01 16.55
C GLU A 28 17.92 -7.58 16.49
N TYR A 29 18.93 -6.73 16.25
CA TYR A 29 20.28 -7.18 15.90
C TYR A 29 21.38 -6.85 16.91
N VAL A 30 21.19 -5.83 17.78
CA VAL A 30 22.24 -5.36 18.71
C VAL A 30 21.94 -5.77 20.15
N ALA A 31 20.72 -5.57 20.60
CA ALA A 31 20.26 -5.95 21.93
C ALA A 31 18.90 -6.65 21.83
N PRO A 32 18.86 -7.91 21.35
CA PRO A 32 17.62 -8.62 21.13
C PRO A 32 16.73 -8.65 22.37
N ALA A 33 15.46 -8.26 22.19
CA ALA A 33 14.47 -8.30 23.26
C ALA A 33 14.01 -9.75 23.46
N GLU A 34 14.04 -10.23 24.71
CA GLU A 34 13.61 -11.59 25.03
C GLU A 34 12.10 -11.76 24.74
N GLY A 35 11.77 -12.75 23.91
CA GLY A 35 10.39 -13.19 23.66
C GLY A 35 9.58 -12.38 22.67
N GLN A 36 10.15 -11.37 22.00
CA GLN A 36 9.47 -10.62 20.91
C GLN A 36 10.46 -10.10 19.88
N MET A 37 9.99 -9.88 18.64
CA MET A 37 10.79 -9.22 17.60
C MET A 37 11.13 -7.79 17.99
N GLY A 38 12.33 -7.33 17.64
CA GLY A 38 12.81 -5.98 17.94
C GLY A 38 11.90 -4.86 17.44
N PHE A 39 11.24 -5.07 16.31
CA PHE A 39 10.31 -4.08 15.73
C PHE A 39 8.97 -3.94 16.48
N TYR A 40 8.65 -4.86 17.39
CA TYR A 40 7.46 -4.75 18.26
C TYR A 40 7.77 -4.06 19.60
N VAL A 41 9.05 -3.85 19.94
CA VAL A 41 9.44 -3.19 21.20
C VAL A 41 8.97 -1.75 21.23
N VAL A 42 9.05 -1.04 20.11
CA VAL A 42 8.55 0.34 19.99
C VAL A 42 7.27 0.34 19.15
N SER A 43 6.14 0.60 19.79
CA SER A 43 4.87 0.76 19.08
C SER A 43 4.97 1.85 18.02
N VAL A 44 4.54 1.55 16.81
CA VAL A 44 4.48 2.51 15.69
C VAL A 44 3.62 3.73 16.04
N VAL A 45 2.52 3.52 16.78
CA VAL A 45 1.64 4.59 17.26
C VAL A 45 2.41 5.54 18.20
N VAL A 46 3.17 4.99 19.15
CA VAL A 46 3.96 5.81 20.09
C VAL A 46 5.04 6.60 19.34
N ALA A 47 5.72 5.99 18.39
CA ALA A 47 6.72 6.67 17.56
C ALA A 47 6.09 7.86 16.78
N PHE A 48 4.89 7.69 16.22
CA PHE A 48 4.15 8.78 15.56
C PHE A 48 3.62 9.84 16.54
N VAL A 49 3.20 9.47 17.74
CA VAL A 49 2.81 10.46 18.78
C VAL A 49 4.01 11.33 19.14
N ILE A 50 5.20 10.75 19.31
CA ILE A 50 6.43 11.53 19.57
C ILE A 50 6.73 12.46 18.38
N ALA A 51 6.62 11.95 17.14
CA ALA A 51 6.82 12.75 15.95
C ALA A 51 5.80 13.91 15.85
N LEU A 52 4.54 13.68 16.22
CA LEU A 52 3.51 14.71 16.28
C LEU A 52 3.84 15.77 17.34
N VAL A 53 4.31 15.38 18.53
CA VAL A 53 4.79 16.32 19.55
C VAL A 53 5.94 17.18 19.00
N VAL A 54 6.89 16.58 18.29
CA VAL A 54 7.97 17.33 17.63
C VAL A 54 7.40 18.33 16.61
N ALA A 55 6.40 17.93 15.80
CA ALA A 55 5.73 18.86 14.88
C ALA A 55 5.06 20.03 15.61
N PHE A 56 4.40 19.77 16.74
CA PHE A 56 3.76 20.81 17.56
C PHE A 56 4.77 21.77 18.21
N LEU A 57 5.96 21.30 18.58
CA LEU A 57 7.03 22.13 19.14
C LEU A 57 7.72 23.04 18.10
N GLN A 58 7.58 22.73 16.83
CA GLN A 58 8.06 23.56 15.74
C GLN A 58 7.15 24.78 15.56
N ASN A 59 7.56 25.72 14.75
CA ASN A 59 6.81 26.91 14.35
C ASN A 59 6.01 27.58 15.48
N ARG A 60 6.68 28.47 16.21
CA ARG A 60 6.10 29.23 17.34
C ARG A 60 5.16 30.37 16.88
N SER A 61 5.05 30.64 15.58
CA SER A 61 4.15 31.68 15.05
C SER A 61 2.67 31.26 15.04
N LEU A 62 2.39 29.96 15.10
CA LEU A 62 1.04 29.44 15.21
C LEU A 62 0.73 29.05 16.67
N SER A 63 -0.46 29.45 17.12
CA SER A 63 -0.99 28.99 18.40
C SER A 63 -1.28 27.49 18.40
N PHE A 64 -1.49 26.93 19.58
CA PHE A 64 -1.85 25.51 19.70
C PHE A 64 -3.15 25.18 18.95
N ASP A 65 -4.17 26.03 19.09
CA ASP A 65 -5.47 25.83 18.44
C ASP A 65 -5.35 25.90 16.90
N GLU A 66 -4.55 26.83 16.37
CA GLU A 66 -4.30 26.88 14.92
C GLU A 66 -3.62 25.62 14.41
N LYS A 67 -2.69 25.03 15.17
CA LYS A 67 -2.06 23.75 14.82
C LYS A 67 -3.06 22.60 14.84
N ILE A 68 -3.97 22.57 15.82
CA ILE A 68 -5.07 21.60 15.85
C ILE A 68 -5.97 21.75 14.61
N HIS A 69 -6.31 22.98 14.22
CA HIS A 69 -7.08 23.22 12.99
C HIS A 69 -6.35 22.77 11.72
N VAL A 70 -5.03 22.91 11.67
CA VAL A 70 -4.22 22.38 10.54
C VAL A 70 -4.31 20.85 10.51
N CYS A 71 -4.15 20.18 11.65
CA CYS A 71 -4.30 18.72 11.77
C CYS A 71 -5.70 18.28 11.35
N ALA A 72 -6.76 18.93 11.85
CA ALA A 72 -8.14 18.61 11.52
C ALA A 72 -8.42 18.69 10.01
N ARG A 73 -7.88 19.70 9.32
CA ARG A 73 -7.96 19.81 7.85
C ARG A 73 -7.19 18.71 7.14
N GLY A 74 -6.04 18.27 7.70
CA GLY A 74 -5.28 17.15 7.14
C GLY A 74 -6.01 15.82 7.28
N ILE A 75 -6.63 15.56 8.43
CA ILE A 75 -7.43 14.36 8.68
C ILE A 75 -8.70 14.36 7.82
N GLY A 76 -9.32 15.53 7.63
CA GLY A 76 -10.52 15.71 6.82
C GLY A 76 -10.28 15.73 5.30
N ASP A 77 -9.10 15.42 4.83
CA ASP A 77 -8.86 15.19 3.39
C ASP A 77 -9.67 14.00 2.90
N ASP A 78 -10.34 14.14 1.74
CA ASP A 78 -11.25 13.12 1.21
C ASP A 78 -10.56 11.76 1.07
N ASN A 79 -9.30 11.71 0.64
CA ASN A 79 -8.57 10.46 0.49
C ASN A 79 -8.32 9.79 1.85
N ILE A 80 -7.98 10.57 2.89
CA ILE A 80 -7.76 10.05 4.24
C ILE A 80 -9.07 9.50 4.81
N VAL A 81 -10.17 10.22 4.67
CA VAL A 81 -11.51 9.78 5.14
C VAL A 81 -11.94 8.49 4.42
N ILE A 82 -11.78 8.42 3.10
CA ILE A 82 -12.06 7.22 2.31
C ILE A 82 -11.23 6.03 2.80
N MET A 83 -9.93 6.21 3.05
CA MET A 83 -9.06 5.14 3.58
C MET A 83 -9.53 4.64 4.95
N LEU A 84 -9.91 5.54 5.86
CA LEU A 84 -10.43 5.14 7.18
C LEU A 84 -11.69 4.28 7.06
N PHE A 85 -12.62 4.65 6.16
CA PHE A 85 -13.81 3.82 5.91
C PHE A 85 -13.47 2.47 5.26
N ILE A 86 -12.50 2.43 4.33
CA ILE A 86 -12.03 1.16 3.75
C ILE A 86 -11.47 0.26 4.85
N PHE A 87 -10.67 0.78 5.78
CA PHE A 87 -10.11 -0.02 6.89
C PHE A 87 -11.21 -0.59 7.81
N LEU A 88 -12.24 0.21 8.13
CA LEU A 88 -13.39 -0.28 8.90
C LEU A 88 -14.08 -1.45 8.18
N MET A 89 -14.38 -1.28 6.90
CA MET A 89 -15.03 -2.31 6.08
C MET A 89 -14.12 -3.53 5.88
N ALA A 90 -12.82 -3.33 5.72
CA ALA A 90 -11.82 -4.38 5.58
C ALA A 90 -11.76 -5.27 6.83
N GLY A 91 -11.73 -4.65 8.01
CA GLY A 91 -11.75 -5.37 9.27
C GLY A 91 -13.03 -6.18 9.44
N ALA A 92 -14.19 -5.56 9.22
CA ALA A 92 -15.48 -6.26 9.30
C ALA A 92 -15.57 -7.44 8.32
N PHE A 93 -15.15 -7.24 7.06
CA PHE A 93 -15.10 -8.28 6.04
C PHE A 93 -14.18 -9.43 6.43
N SER A 94 -12.94 -9.13 6.83
CA SER A 94 -11.97 -10.16 7.22
C SER A 94 -12.46 -10.96 8.43
N GLY A 95 -13.03 -10.28 9.44
CA GLY A 95 -13.54 -10.93 10.64
C GLY A 95 -14.66 -11.93 10.32
N ILE A 96 -15.68 -11.50 9.56
CA ILE A 96 -16.81 -12.39 9.22
C ILE A 96 -16.39 -13.48 8.24
N ALA A 97 -15.55 -13.19 7.26
CA ALA A 97 -15.07 -14.16 6.28
C ALA A 97 -14.25 -15.28 6.95
N SER A 98 -13.40 -14.94 7.92
CA SER A 98 -12.64 -15.91 8.72
C SER A 98 -13.57 -16.75 9.60
N ALA A 99 -14.47 -16.13 10.35
CA ALA A 99 -15.39 -16.84 11.24
C ALA A 99 -16.40 -17.74 10.48
N ALA A 100 -16.74 -17.37 9.23
CA ALA A 100 -17.56 -18.21 8.34
C ALA A 100 -16.78 -19.38 7.73
N GLY A 101 -15.46 -19.50 7.94
CA GLY A 101 -14.61 -20.50 7.29
C GLY A 101 -14.33 -20.23 5.81
N GLY A 102 -14.66 -19.01 5.34
CA GLY A 102 -14.56 -18.66 3.92
C GLY A 102 -13.15 -18.54 3.41
N ALA A 103 -12.25 -17.92 4.18
CA ALA A 103 -10.84 -17.78 3.79
C ALA A 103 -10.16 -19.16 3.71
N GLU A 104 -10.38 -20.00 4.73
CA GLU A 104 -9.83 -21.35 4.80
C GLU A 104 -10.34 -22.24 3.68
N SER A 105 -11.68 -22.32 3.51
CA SER A 105 -12.29 -23.12 2.44
C SER A 105 -11.85 -22.67 1.04
N THR A 106 -11.67 -21.35 0.82
CA THR A 106 -11.21 -20.82 -0.47
C THR A 106 -9.75 -21.17 -0.72
N ALA A 107 -8.88 -21.00 0.26
CA ALA A 107 -7.46 -21.31 0.13
C ALA A 107 -7.23 -22.81 -0.06
N ASN A 108 -7.91 -23.65 0.72
CA ASN A 108 -7.80 -25.11 0.62
C ASN A 108 -8.34 -25.62 -0.73
N LEU A 109 -9.46 -25.09 -1.21
CA LEU A 109 -9.97 -25.41 -2.56
C LEU A 109 -8.97 -25.02 -3.66
N LEU A 110 -8.32 -23.85 -3.54
CA LEU A 110 -7.30 -23.43 -4.51
C LEU A 110 -6.07 -24.33 -4.48
N LEU A 111 -5.63 -24.77 -3.28
CA LEU A 111 -4.49 -25.68 -3.12
C LEU A 111 -4.80 -27.11 -3.58
N ASP A 112 -6.06 -27.54 -3.50
CA ASP A 112 -6.50 -28.84 -4.03
C ASP A 112 -6.51 -28.88 -5.56
N ILE A 113 -6.91 -27.77 -6.21
CA ILE A 113 -6.99 -27.66 -7.66
C ILE A 113 -5.64 -27.34 -8.31
N LEU A 114 -4.85 -26.46 -7.69
CA LEU A 114 -3.57 -25.97 -8.23
C LEU A 114 -2.39 -26.70 -7.60
N PRO A 115 -1.33 -27.02 -8.39
CA PRO A 115 -0.08 -27.46 -7.79
C PRO A 115 0.38 -26.41 -6.74
N ALA A 116 0.82 -26.88 -5.57
CA ALA A 116 1.25 -25.95 -4.50
C ALA A 116 2.30 -24.93 -4.96
N GLN A 117 3.18 -25.34 -5.91
CA GLN A 117 4.16 -24.45 -6.52
C GLN A 117 3.53 -23.29 -7.31
N ALA A 118 2.28 -23.43 -7.77
CA ALA A 118 1.56 -22.37 -8.48
C ALA A 118 0.84 -21.40 -7.54
N ALA A 119 0.71 -21.70 -6.26
CA ALA A 119 -0.06 -20.89 -5.31
C ALA A 119 0.52 -19.47 -5.16
N ILE A 120 1.80 -19.34 -4.88
CA ILE A 120 2.46 -18.02 -4.70
C ILE A 120 2.49 -17.22 -6.01
N PRO A 121 2.97 -17.78 -7.15
CA PRO A 121 2.88 -17.08 -8.44
C PRO A 121 1.44 -16.73 -8.84
N GLY A 122 0.48 -17.61 -8.55
CA GLY A 122 -0.95 -17.39 -8.78
C GLY A 122 -1.52 -16.22 -7.98
N LEU A 123 -1.17 -16.11 -6.70
CA LEU A 123 -1.54 -14.95 -5.86
C LEU A 123 -1.05 -13.64 -6.48
N PHE A 124 0.18 -13.59 -7.00
CA PHE A 124 0.71 -12.40 -7.68
C PHE A 124 -0.13 -12.02 -8.90
N VAL A 125 -0.38 -12.99 -9.80
CA VAL A 125 -1.14 -12.75 -11.02
C VAL A 125 -2.58 -12.32 -10.71
N ILE A 126 -3.24 -12.98 -9.77
CA ILE A 126 -4.60 -12.64 -9.35
C ILE A 126 -4.61 -11.22 -8.76
N ALA A 127 -3.65 -10.86 -7.91
CA ALA A 127 -3.55 -9.53 -7.34
C ALA A 127 -3.34 -8.46 -8.42
N CYS A 128 -2.49 -8.72 -9.43
CA CYS A 128 -2.31 -7.83 -10.57
C CYS A 128 -3.62 -7.56 -11.32
N ILE A 129 -4.37 -8.62 -11.63
CA ILE A 129 -5.60 -8.52 -12.43
C ILE A 129 -6.72 -7.83 -11.63
N ILE A 130 -6.91 -8.20 -10.38
CA ILE A 130 -7.95 -7.61 -9.52
C ILE A 130 -7.67 -6.12 -9.29
N SER A 131 -6.42 -5.76 -8.96
CA SER A 131 -6.06 -4.38 -8.71
C SER A 131 -6.19 -3.50 -9.96
N LEU A 132 -5.85 -4.05 -11.13
CA LEU A 132 -6.07 -3.38 -12.42
C LEU A 132 -7.56 -3.08 -12.65
N ALA A 133 -8.43 -4.03 -12.31
CA ALA A 133 -9.87 -3.92 -12.51
C ALA A 133 -10.55 -3.04 -11.46
N MET A 134 -10.16 -3.15 -10.18
CA MET A 134 -10.73 -2.34 -9.08
C MET A 134 -10.20 -0.90 -9.05
N GLY A 135 -8.99 -0.67 -9.57
CA GLY A 135 -8.31 0.63 -9.49
C GLY A 135 -7.87 1.02 -8.09
N THR A 136 -7.64 0.04 -7.20
CA THR A 136 -7.16 0.30 -5.83
C THR A 136 -6.29 -0.84 -5.31
N SER A 137 -5.07 -0.51 -4.92
CA SER A 137 -4.15 -1.46 -4.27
C SER A 137 -4.64 -1.85 -2.87
N VAL A 138 -5.11 -0.90 -2.07
CA VAL A 138 -5.61 -1.16 -0.70
C VAL A 138 -6.81 -2.11 -0.73
N GLY A 139 -7.78 -1.89 -1.64
CA GLY A 139 -8.94 -2.77 -1.80
C GLY A 139 -8.54 -4.20 -2.19
N THR A 140 -7.60 -4.35 -3.11
CA THR A 140 -7.07 -5.64 -3.54
C THR A 140 -6.35 -6.37 -2.42
N ILE A 141 -5.47 -5.69 -1.68
CA ILE A 141 -4.76 -6.23 -0.52
C ILE A 141 -5.76 -6.70 0.54
N THR A 142 -6.80 -5.90 0.80
CA THR A 142 -7.84 -6.25 1.77
C THR A 142 -8.54 -7.57 1.44
N VAL A 143 -8.86 -7.78 0.17
CA VAL A 143 -9.58 -8.99 -0.27
C VAL A 143 -8.66 -10.21 -0.30
N LEU A 144 -7.41 -10.06 -0.73
CA LEU A 144 -6.52 -11.19 -0.99
C LEU A 144 -5.63 -11.58 0.20
N THR A 145 -5.34 -10.67 1.14
CA THR A 145 -4.45 -10.98 2.26
C THR A 145 -4.98 -12.13 3.13
N PRO A 146 -6.27 -12.23 3.49
CA PRO A 146 -6.77 -13.37 4.24
C PRO A 146 -6.57 -14.71 3.52
N ILE A 147 -6.73 -14.74 2.19
CA ILE A 147 -6.45 -15.93 1.38
C ILE A 147 -4.95 -16.26 1.41
N ALA A 148 -4.08 -15.26 1.26
CA ALA A 148 -2.63 -15.44 1.31
C ALA A 148 -2.16 -15.97 2.68
N VAL A 149 -2.78 -15.50 3.78
CA VAL A 149 -2.51 -16.00 5.13
C VAL A 149 -2.85 -17.49 5.25
N THR A 150 -4.02 -17.90 4.77
CA THR A 150 -4.45 -19.29 4.81
C THR A 150 -3.59 -20.16 3.89
N VAL A 151 -3.27 -19.71 2.67
CA VAL A 151 -2.34 -20.41 1.76
C VAL A 151 -0.98 -20.64 2.42
N ALA A 152 -0.45 -19.61 3.12
CA ALA A 152 0.81 -19.74 3.84
C ALA A 152 0.73 -20.81 4.93
N ALA A 153 -0.35 -20.79 5.72
CA ALA A 153 -0.54 -21.74 6.83
C ALA A 153 -0.76 -23.19 6.32
N SER A 154 -1.66 -23.37 5.35
CA SER A 154 -2.05 -24.70 4.84
C SER A 154 -0.95 -25.37 4.01
N ALA A 155 -0.15 -24.59 3.27
CA ALA A 155 0.93 -25.13 2.43
C ALA A 155 2.33 -24.97 3.04
N GLY A 156 2.44 -24.44 4.27
CA GLY A 156 3.73 -24.26 4.96
C GLY A 156 4.65 -23.21 4.29
N PHE A 157 4.09 -22.24 3.56
CA PHE A 157 4.86 -21.17 2.96
C PHE A 157 5.21 -20.07 3.96
N ASN A 158 6.26 -19.30 3.65
CA ASN A 158 6.62 -18.12 4.42
C ASN A 158 5.50 -17.06 4.32
N LEU A 159 4.88 -16.72 5.45
CA LEU A 159 3.75 -15.77 5.50
C LEU A 159 4.12 -14.38 4.95
N PRO A 160 5.22 -13.71 5.37
CA PRO A 160 5.65 -12.45 4.79
C PRO A 160 5.84 -12.49 3.26
N LEU A 161 6.33 -13.61 2.70
CA LEU A 161 6.47 -13.80 1.26
C LEU A 161 5.09 -13.81 0.56
N CYS A 162 4.13 -14.57 1.08
CA CYS A 162 2.78 -14.63 0.51
C CYS A 162 2.10 -13.25 0.53
N VAL A 163 2.21 -12.54 1.65
CA VAL A 163 1.65 -11.19 1.81
C VAL A 163 2.36 -10.18 0.92
N GLY A 164 3.71 -10.19 0.88
CA GLY A 164 4.51 -9.33 -0.01
C GLY A 164 4.20 -9.55 -1.49
N THR A 165 3.89 -10.79 -1.86
CA THR A 165 3.44 -11.16 -3.21
C THR A 165 2.11 -10.49 -3.56
N VAL A 166 1.14 -10.50 -2.66
CA VAL A 166 -0.15 -9.81 -2.85
C VAL A 166 0.05 -8.30 -2.96
N VAL A 167 0.85 -7.72 -2.07
CA VAL A 167 1.17 -6.27 -2.12
C VAL A 167 1.84 -5.91 -3.45
N GLY A 168 2.81 -6.70 -3.91
CA GLY A 168 3.49 -6.47 -5.19
C GLY A 168 2.54 -6.49 -6.38
N GLY A 169 1.66 -7.49 -6.46
CA GLY A 169 0.65 -7.61 -7.51
C GLY A 169 -0.39 -6.48 -7.45
N ALA A 170 -0.83 -6.11 -6.25
CA ALA A 170 -1.77 -5.01 -6.05
C ALA A 170 -1.18 -3.66 -6.51
N MET A 171 0.10 -3.41 -6.23
CA MET A 171 0.79 -2.20 -6.68
C MET A 171 1.01 -2.17 -8.20
N PHE A 172 1.26 -3.32 -8.84
CA PHE A 172 1.31 -3.41 -10.30
C PHE A 172 -0.02 -3.01 -10.93
N GLY A 173 -1.13 -3.57 -10.44
CA GLY A 173 -2.45 -3.29 -10.99
C GLY A 173 -2.88 -1.84 -10.78
N ASP A 174 -2.64 -1.28 -9.62
CA ASP A 174 -2.94 0.12 -9.28
C ASP A 174 -2.19 1.10 -10.23
N ASN A 175 -0.89 0.88 -10.44
CA ASN A 175 -0.05 1.68 -11.33
C ASN A 175 -0.52 1.65 -12.80
N LEU A 176 -1.17 0.56 -13.22
CA LEU A 176 -1.65 0.37 -14.59
C LEU A 176 -3.15 0.59 -14.77
N SER A 177 -3.93 0.71 -13.70
CA SER A 177 -5.37 0.89 -13.78
C SER A 177 -5.75 2.21 -14.46
N PHE A 178 -6.80 2.18 -15.27
CA PHE A 178 -7.40 3.38 -15.87
C PHE A 178 -8.27 4.17 -14.88
N ILE A 179 -8.74 3.54 -13.82
CA ILE A 179 -9.68 4.11 -12.85
C ILE A 179 -9.05 4.39 -11.49
N SER A 180 -7.76 4.11 -11.33
CA SER A 180 -7.02 4.42 -10.11
C SER A 180 -6.91 5.93 -9.88
N ASP A 181 -7.07 6.34 -8.61
CA ASP A 181 -6.95 7.75 -8.19
C ASP A 181 -5.57 8.33 -8.56
N THR A 182 -4.52 7.53 -8.47
CA THR A 182 -3.15 7.91 -8.84
C THR A 182 -3.04 8.19 -10.33
N THR A 183 -3.62 7.31 -11.17
CA THR A 183 -3.68 7.50 -12.62
C THR A 183 -4.46 8.76 -13.00
N ILE A 184 -5.62 8.97 -12.37
CA ILE A 184 -6.46 10.16 -12.59
C ILE A 184 -5.70 11.43 -12.19
N ALA A 185 -5.06 11.43 -11.02
CA ALA A 185 -4.28 12.56 -10.53
C ALA A 185 -3.09 12.88 -11.44
N ALA A 186 -2.29 11.86 -11.82
CA ALA A 186 -1.14 12.03 -12.69
C ALA A 186 -1.52 12.56 -14.08
N THR A 187 -2.54 11.97 -14.70
CA THR A 187 -2.98 12.38 -16.04
C THR A 187 -3.61 13.76 -16.06
N ARG A 188 -4.44 14.11 -15.07
CA ARG A 188 -5.07 15.43 -14.97
C ARG A 188 -4.05 16.54 -14.71
N THR A 189 -3.08 16.32 -13.84
CA THR A 189 -2.06 17.35 -13.54
C THR A 189 -1.16 17.64 -14.74
N GLN A 190 -0.92 16.65 -15.60
CA GLN A 190 -0.11 16.80 -16.80
C GLN A 190 -0.93 17.15 -18.06
N GLY A 191 -2.25 16.99 -18.03
CA GLY A 191 -3.13 17.23 -19.18
C GLY A 191 -2.99 16.18 -20.29
N VAL A 192 -2.78 14.91 -19.93
CA VAL A 192 -2.55 13.81 -20.87
C VAL A 192 -3.66 12.75 -20.82
N ASN A 193 -3.78 11.94 -21.87
CA ASN A 193 -4.73 10.84 -21.92
C ASN A 193 -4.28 9.66 -21.05
N MET A 194 -5.22 9.02 -20.38
CA MET A 194 -4.98 7.84 -19.57
C MET A 194 -4.36 6.68 -20.37
N LYS A 195 -4.79 6.49 -21.63
CA LYS A 195 -4.27 5.46 -22.52
C LYS A 195 -2.77 5.63 -22.80
N ASP A 196 -2.33 6.86 -23.04
CA ASP A 196 -0.94 7.15 -23.35
C ASP A 196 -0.04 6.93 -22.11
N LYS A 197 -0.51 7.36 -20.93
CA LYS A 197 0.14 7.08 -19.64
C LYS A 197 0.20 5.57 -19.37
N PHE A 198 -0.90 4.84 -19.59
CA PHE A 198 -0.94 3.39 -19.45
C PHE A 198 0.14 2.70 -20.30
N LEU A 199 0.22 3.03 -21.58
CA LEU A 199 1.20 2.42 -22.49
C LEU A 199 2.65 2.72 -22.06
N ASN A 200 2.90 3.91 -21.55
CA ASN A 200 4.22 4.28 -21.05
C ASN A 200 4.57 3.53 -19.74
N ASN A 201 3.63 3.48 -18.78
CA ASN A 201 3.79 2.71 -17.55
C ASN A 201 3.95 1.22 -17.83
N PHE A 202 3.16 0.66 -18.74
CA PHE A 202 3.19 -0.76 -19.07
C PHE A 202 4.58 -1.20 -19.57
N ARG A 203 5.25 -0.38 -20.38
CA ARG A 203 6.61 -0.66 -20.86
C ARG A 203 7.65 -0.74 -19.74
N ILE A 204 7.40 -0.05 -18.62
CA ILE A 204 8.31 -0.01 -17.47
C ILE A 204 7.92 -1.07 -16.43
N ALA A 205 6.62 -1.20 -16.16
CA ALA A 205 6.08 -2.06 -15.11
C ALA A 205 6.05 -3.54 -15.52
N LEU A 206 5.77 -3.84 -16.80
CA LEU A 206 5.69 -5.22 -17.27
C LEU A 206 7.00 -6.02 -17.08
N PRO A 207 8.20 -5.49 -17.45
CA PRO A 207 9.44 -6.19 -17.18
C PRO A 207 9.64 -6.48 -15.69
N ALA A 208 9.35 -5.53 -14.82
CA ALA A 208 9.43 -5.72 -13.36
C ALA A 208 8.50 -6.84 -12.88
N ALA A 209 7.25 -6.86 -13.38
CA ALA A 209 6.28 -7.90 -13.03
C ALA A 209 6.69 -9.29 -13.55
N LEU A 210 7.21 -9.38 -14.78
CA LEU A 210 7.66 -10.66 -15.33
C LEU A 210 8.88 -11.21 -14.59
N ILE A 211 9.83 -10.36 -14.20
CA ILE A 211 10.98 -10.77 -13.39
C ILE A 211 10.51 -11.19 -11.99
N THR A 212 9.60 -10.44 -11.37
CA THR A 212 8.97 -10.82 -10.09
C THR A 212 8.33 -12.20 -10.18
N LEU A 213 7.50 -12.41 -11.20
CA LEU A 213 6.86 -13.71 -11.44
C LEU A 213 7.89 -14.83 -11.61
N GLY A 214 8.96 -14.59 -12.36
CA GLY A 214 10.07 -15.54 -12.52
C GLY A 214 10.76 -15.88 -11.20
N ILE A 215 11.00 -14.87 -10.34
CA ILE A 215 11.57 -15.09 -9.00
C ILE A 215 10.62 -15.93 -8.14
N LEU A 216 9.32 -15.61 -8.14
CA LEU A 216 8.32 -16.34 -7.36
C LEU A 216 8.18 -17.80 -7.82
N ILE A 217 8.21 -18.05 -9.13
CA ILE A 217 8.23 -19.41 -9.70
C ILE A 217 9.50 -20.15 -9.27
N ALA A 218 10.67 -19.52 -9.38
CA ALA A 218 11.93 -20.13 -8.97
C ALA A 218 11.94 -20.48 -7.48
N MET A 219 11.47 -19.57 -6.62
CA MET A 219 11.35 -19.80 -5.18
C MET A 219 10.38 -20.94 -4.87
N ALA A 220 9.23 -20.99 -5.56
CA ALA A 220 8.25 -22.05 -5.38
C ALA A 220 8.79 -23.42 -5.79
N ILE A 221 9.57 -23.51 -6.87
CA ILE A 221 10.23 -24.75 -7.30
C ILE A 221 11.33 -25.18 -6.29
N MET A 222 12.12 -24.22 -5.80
CA MET A 222 13.20 -24.48 -4.84
C MET A 222 12.70 -24.89 -3.46
N ALA A 223 11.55 -24.40 -3.05
CA ALA A 223 10.91 -24.78 -1.78
C ALA A 223 10.46 -26.25 -1.76
N GLY A 224 10.40 -26.90 -2.94
CA GLY A 224 9.91 -28.27 -3.09
C GLY A 224 8.38 -28.35 -3.03
N THR A 225 7.86 -29.55 -3.16
CA THR A 225 6.44 -29.81 -2.96
C THR A 225 6.19 -29.92 -1.46
N PRO A 226 5.44 -29.01 -0.82
CA PRO A 226 4.96 -29.28 0.53
C PRO A 226 4.23 -30.63 0.51
N ALA A 227 4.37 -31.41 1.59
CA ALA A 227 3.51 -32.57 1.77
C ALA A 227 2.08 -32.00 1.93
N LEU A 228 1.30 -32.10 0.86
CA LEU A 228 -0.09 -31.69 0.89
C LEU A 228 -0.86 -32.86 1.50
N ASP A 229 -1.38 -32.65 2.70
CA ASP A 229 -2.42 -33.51 3.26
C ASP A 229 -3.74 -33.25 2.53
N ASP A 230 -4.71 -34.16 2.64
CA ASP A 230 -6.05 -33.95 2.09
C ASP A 230 -6.64 -32.67 2.68
N PHE A 231 -6.89 -31.66 1.84
CA PHE A 231 -7.44 -30.39 2.27
C PHE A 231 -8.96 -30.54 2.47
N GLU A 232 -9.41 -30.40 3.70
CA GLU A 232 -10.85 -30.25 3.98
C GLU A 232 -11.32 -28.84 3.64
N TYR A 233 -12.36 -28.71 2.84
CA TYR A 233 -13.02 -27.45 2.53
C TYR A 233 -14.50 -27.61 2.30
N ASN A 234 -15.26 -26.54 2.58
CA ASN A 234 -16.69 -26.46 2.28
C ASN A 234 -16.89 -25.50 1.11
N ILE A 235 -17.28 -26.04 -0.03
CA ILE A 235 -17.45 -25.24 -1.26
C ILE A 235 -18.45 -24.08 -1.07
N TRP A 236 -19.50 -24.25 -0.27
CA TRP A 236 -20.47 -23.19 0.01
C TRP A 236 -19.83 -22.01 0.75
N GLN A 237 -18.92 -22.25 1.68
CA GLN A 237 -18.18 -21.22 2.40
C GLN A 237 -17.16 -20.49 1.51
N ALA A 238 -16.67 -21.14 0.44
CA ALA A 238 -15.75 -20.52 -0.52
C ALA A 238 -16.51 -19.61 -1.53
N ILE A 239 -17.77 -19.89 -1.88
CA ILE A 239 -18.55 -19.13 -2.87
C ILE A 239 -18.52 -17.61 -2.63
N PRO A 240 -18.73 -17.06 -1.41
CA PRO A 240 -18.68 -15.63 -1.20
C PRO A 240 -17.38 -14.98 -1.63
N TYR A 241 -16.22 -15.62 -1.42
CA TYR A 241 -14.94 -15.10 -1.93
C TYR A 241 -14.90 -15.05 -3.45
N PHE A 242 -15.34 -16.10 -4.13
CA PHE A 242 -15.38 -16.08 -5.60
C PHE A 242 -16.31 -14.99 -6.14
N VAL A 243 -17.47 -14.78 -5.51
CA VAL A 243 -18.37 -13.68 -5.89
C VAL A 243 -17.71 -12.32 -5.68
N VAL A 244 -17.03 -12.11 -4.53
CA VAL A 244 -16.28 -10.90 -4.22
C VAL A 244 -15.16 -10.67 -5.24
N LEU A 245 -14.38 -11.71 -5.57
CA LEU A 245 -13.31 -11.63 -6.58
C LEU A 245 -13.85 -11.30 -7.97
N ILE A 246 -14.95 -11.93 -8.38
CA ILE A 246 -15.61 -11.63 -9.66
C ILE A 246 -16.15 -10.20 -9.69
N ALA A 247 -16.79 -9.74 -8.61
CA ALA A 247 -17.27 -8.38 -8.49
C ALA A 247 -16.11 -7.37 -8.59
N ALA A 248 -14.97 -7.66 -7.95
CA ALA A 248 -13.75 -6.88 -8.06
C ALA A 248 -13.19 -6.86 -9.48
N LEU A 249 -13.14 -8.01 -10.16
CA LEU A 249 -12.73 -8.13 -11.56
C LEU A 249 -13.66 -7.36 -12.53
N CYS A 250 -14.93 -7.22 -12.17
CA CYS A 250 -15.88 -6.37 -12.92
C CYS A 250 -15.69 -4.87 -12.66
N GLY A 251 -14.73 -4.46 -11.82
CA GLY A 251 -14.46 -3.07 -11.49
C GLY A 251 -15.52 -2.43 -10.57
N ILE A 252 -16.25 -3.23 -9.80
CA ILE A 252 -17.21 -2.71 -8.82
C ILE A 252 -16.45 -1.99 -7.70
N ASN A 253 -17.03 -0.88 -7.22
CA ASN A 253 -16.45 -0.08 -6.17
C ASN A 253 -16.14 -0.92 -4.90
N VAL A 254 -14.97 -0.70 -4.30
CA VAL A 254 -14.46 -1.45 -3.15
C VAL A 254 -15.44 -1.51 -1.97
N PHE A 255 -16.19 -0.43 -1.69
CA PHE A 255 -17.19 -0.42 -0.62
C PHE A 255 -18.33 -1.40 -0.90
N LEU A 256 -18.79 -1.47 -2.16
CA LEU A 256 -19.85 -2.40 -2.56
C LEU A 256 -19.34 -3.85 -2.55
N VAL A 257 -18.08 -4.06 -2.95
CA VAL A 257 -17.43 -5.38 -2.93
C VAL A 257 -17.32 -5.89 -1.49
N LEU A 258 -16.76 -5.08 -0.58
CA LEU A 258 -16.60 -5.46 0.82
C LEU A 258 -17.96 -5.58 1.54
N GLY A 259 -18.87 -4.61 1.35
CA GLY A 259 -20.20 -4.64 1.95
C GLY A 259 -21.05 -5.81 1.46
N GLY A 260 -21.04 -6.07 0.16
CA GLY A 260 -21.70 -7.24 -0.44
C GLY A 260 -21.11 -8.55 0.07
N GLY A 261 -19.77 -8.61 0.20
CA GLY A 261 -19.06 -9.76 0.78
C GLY A 261 -19.45 -10.04 2.23
N ILE A 262 -19.55 -9.01 3.07
CA ILE A 262 -20.02 -9.12 4.47
C ILE A 262 -21.42 -9.75 4.51
N VAL A 263 -22.34 -9.24 3.70
CA VAL A 263 -23.71 -9.77 3.63
C VAL A 263 -23.74 -11.23 3.15
N LEU A 264 -22.96 -11.56 2.12
CA LEU A 264 -22.87 -12.92 1.58
C LEU A 264 -22.29 -13.89 2.61
N PHE A 265 -21.23 -13.51 3.35
CA PHE A 265 -20.67 -14.34 4.41
C PHE A 265 -21.65 -14.53 5.59
N ALA A 266 -22.42 -13.51 5.95
CA ALA A 266 -23.46 -13.64 6.97
C ALA A 266 -24.54 -14.66 6.55
N ILE A 267 -25.01 -14.58 5.29
CA ILE A 267 -26.01 -15.51 4.74
C ILE A 267 -25.46 -16.94 4.67
N VAL A 268 -24.30 -17.12 4.08
CA VAL A 268 -23.68 -18.45 3.87
C VAL A 268 -23.27 -19.06 5.21
N GLY A 269 -22.66 -18.28 6.11
CA GLY A 269 -22.27 -18.74 7.44
C GLY A 269 -23.48 -19.20 8.26
N GLY A 270 -24.60 -18.46 8.18
CA GLY A 270 -25.86 -18.87 8.78
C GLY A 270 -26.45 -20.15 8.15
N ALA A 271 -26.42 -20.26 6.82
CA ALA A 271 -26.93 -21.42 6.09
C ALA A 271 -26.09 -22.70 6.30
N THR A 272 -24.77 -22.56 6.45
CA THR A 272 -23.87 -23.68 6.73
C THR A 272 -23.75 -24.03 8.22
N GLY A 273 -24.35 -23.21 9.09
CA GLY A 273 -24.28 -23.39 10.55
C GLY A 273 -22.93 -23.00 11.17
N SER A 274 -22.02 -22.38 10.42
CA SER A 274 -20.75 -21.88 10.94
C SER A 274 -20.91 -20.57 11.73
N LEU A 275 -21.95 -19.79 11.45
CA LEU A 275 -22.27 -18.54 12.15
C LEU A 275 -23.73 -18.52 12.61
N ASP A 276 -23.96 -18.00 13.80
CA ASP A 276 -25.25 -17.46 14.23
C ASP A 276 -25.24 -15.93 14.15
N PHE A 277 -26.37 -15.29 14.44
CA PHE A 277 -26.51 -13.83 14.39
C PHE A 277 -25.51 -13.12 15.33
N ALA A 278 -25.34 -13.64 16.54
CA ALA A 278 -24.46 -13.02 17.55
C ALA A 278 -22.98 -13.16 17.17
N SER A 279 -22.56 -14.36 16.74
CA SER A 279 -21.19 -14.64 16.31
C SER A 279 -20.80 -13.85 15.05
N ALA A 280 -21.74 -13.64 14.10
CA ALA A 280 -21.49 -12.81 12.92
C ALA A 280 -21.18 -11.35 13.31
N PHE A 281 -21.99 -10.74 14.19
CA PHE A 281 -21.71 -9.37 14.65
C PHE A 281 -20.46 -9.28 15.53
N SER A 282 -20.21 -10.27 16.38
CA SER A 282 -18.99 -10.34 17.18
C SER A 282 -17.73 -10.43 16.31
N ALA A 283 -17.76 -11.27 15.27
CA ALA A 283 -16.65 -11.44 14.34
C ALA A 283 -16.35 -10.14 13.55
N MET A 284 -17.41 -9.48 13.03
CA MET A 284 -17.26 -8.16 12.40
C MET A 284 -16.67 -7.13 13.36
N GLY A 285 -17.16 -7.07 14.60
CA GLY A 285 -16.66 -6.15 15.63
C GLY A 285 -15.19 -6.39 15.97
N THR A 286 -14.79 -7.65 16.15
CA THR A 286 -13.41 -8.04 16.43
C THR A 286 -12.49 -7.68 15.26
N GLY A 287 -12.90 -8.00 14.02
CA GLY A 287 -12.14 -7.65 12.83
C GLY A 287 -11.98 -6.14 12.67
N THR A 288 -13.05 -5.36 12.88
CA THR A 288 -13.00 -3.89 12.84
C THR A 288 -12.04 -3.34 13.93
N ALA A 289 -12.10 -3.88 15.15
CA ALA A 289 -11.19 -3.48 16.22
C ALA A 289 -9.73 -3.79 15.88
N GLY A 290 -9.45 -4.85 15.14
CA GLY A 290 -8.11 -5.18 14.63
C GLY A 290 -7.51 -4.11 13.72
N MET A 291 -8.32 -3.24 13.09
CA MET A 291 -7.84 -2.13 12.25
C MET A 291 -7.49 -0.86 13.04
N PHE A 292 -7.63 -0.85 14.38
CA PHE A 292 -7.42 0.34 15.20
C PHE A 292 -6.05 0.97 14.99
N GLU A 293 -4.97 0.18 15.04
CA GLU A 293 -3.60 0.68 14.87
C GLU A 293 -3.41 1.33 13.50
N THR A 294 -3.86 0.67 12.43
CA THR A 294 -3.81 1.20 11.06
C THR A 294 -4.53 2.54 10.92
N MET A 295 -5.73 2.66 11.52
CA MET A 295 -6.53 3.88 11.48
C MET A 295 -5.85 5.02 12.26
N ILE A 296 -5.35 4.75 13.46
CA ILE A 296 -4.69 5.76 14.30
C ILE A 296 -3.39 6.23 13.65
N VAL A 297 -2.58 5.33 13.10
CA VAL A 297 -1.37 5.69 12.35
C VAL A 297 -1.71 6.60 11.18
N THR A 298 -2.74 6.26 10.39
CA THR A 298 -3.19 7.08 9.26
C THR A 298 -3.59 8.50 9.70
N ILE A 299 -4.32 8.64 10.80
CA ILE A 299 -4.71 9.94 11.38
C ILE A 299 -3.48 10.74 11.83
N LEU A 300 -2.53 10.09 12.50
CA LEU A 300 -1.30 10.73 12.97
C LEU A 300 -0.42 11.21 11.81
N VAL A 301 -0.23 10.36 10.79
CA VAL A 301 0.53 10.70 9.59
C VAL A 301 -0.11 11.86 8.84
N ALA A 302 -1.43 11.85 8.65
CA ALA A 302 -2.15 12.94 8.00
C ALA A 302 -1.98 14.27 8.76
N SER A 303 -2.03 14.23 10.10
CA SER A 303 -1.82 15.40 10.97
C SER A 303 -0.41 15.96 10.82
N ILE A 304 0.61 15.10 10.92
CA ILE A 304 2.02 15.47 10.80
C ILE A 304 2.30 16.05 9.40
N SER A 305 1.79 15.39 8.35
CA SER A 305 1.94 15.83 6.97
C SER A 305 1.35 17.22 6.74
N ALA A 306 0.14 17.49 7.27
CA ALA A 306 -0.49 18.79 7.18
C ALA A 306 0.35 19.89 7.86
N LEU A 307 0.90 19.61 9.07
CA LEU A 307 1.80 20.54 9.76
C LEU A 307 3.11 20.76 9.00
N MET A 308 3.72 19.70 8.47
CA MET A 308 4.95 19.81 7.68
C MET A 308 4.72 20.66 6.42
N ARG A 309 3.57 20.48 5.74
CA ARG A 309 3.16 21.31 4.59
C ARG A 309 3.01 22.78 5.00
N GLU A 310 2.30 23.04 6.09
CA GLU A 310 2.06 24.39 6.61
C GLU A 310 3.35 25.10 6.99
N TYR A 311 4.36 24.36 7.50
CA TYR A 311 5.65 24.92 7.93
C TYR A 311 6.68 25.05 6.79
N GLY A 312 6.33 24.71 5.55
CA GLY A 312 7.20 24.82 4.39
C GLY A 312 8.12 23.63 4.13
N GLY A 313 7.86 22.48 4.75
CA GLY A 313 8.62 21.25 4.53
C GLY A 313 8.55 20.78 3.08
N PHE A 314 7.36 20.74 2.50
CA PHE A 314 7.17 20.36 1.09
C PHE A 314 7.85 21.35 0.13
N ALA A 315 7.82 22.64 0.46
CA ALA A 315 8.55 23.65 -0.32
C ALA A 315 10.07 23.43 -0.26
N SER A 316 10.62 22.89 0.85
CA SER A 316 12.04 22.57 0.94
C SER A 316 12.43 21.36 0.10
N ILE A 317 11.58 20.32 0.01
CA ILE A 317 11.79 19.18 -0.91
C ILE A 317 11.85 19.70 -2.35
N LEU A 318 10.92 20.55 -2.72
CA LEU A 318 10.89 21.18 -4.04
C LEU A 318 12.15 21.99 -4.35
N ALA A 319 12.59 22.84 -3.41
CA ALA A 319 13.80 23.64 -3.59
C ALA A 319 15.06 22.76 -3.75
N PHE A 320 15.13 21.66 -3.01
CA PHE A 320 16.18 20.67 -3.13
C PHE A 320 16.23 20.04 -4.53
N ILE A 321 15.08 19.57 -5.04
CA ILE A 321 14.97 18.96 -6.37
C ILE A 321 15.40 19.95 -7.46
N LYS A 322 14.85 21.16 -7.49
CA LYS A 322 15.21 22.19 -8.48
C LYS A 322 16.70 22.54 -8.48
N ARG A 323 17.34 22.47 -7.34
CA ARG A 323 18.76 22.82 -7.21
C ARG A 323 19.70 21.73 -7.73
N HIS A 324 19.34 20.45 -7.59
CA HIS A 324 20.27 19.34 -7.81
C HIS A 324 20.00 18.53 -9.08
N PHE A 325 18.80 18.60 -9.63
CA PHE A 325 18.38 17.81 -10.78
C PHE A 325 18.13 18.70 -11.99
N THR A 326 19.11 18.76 -12.89
CA THR A 326 19.11 19.64 -14.07
C THR A 326 19.29 18.83 -15.37
N GLY A 327 18.87 19.40 -16.51
CA GLY A 327 18.87 18.75 -17.81
C GLY A 327 17.77 17.67 -17.90
N LYS A 328 17.58 17.06 -19.08
CA LYS A 328 16.45 16.17 -19.36
C LYS A 328 16.41 14.96 -18.41
N ARG A 329 17.50 14.16 -18.33
CA ARG A 329 17.55 13.00 -17.41
C ARG A 329 17.48 13.40 -15.93
N GLY A 330 18.16 14.51 -15.57
CA GLY A 330 18.07 15.08 -14.23
C GLY A 330 16.65 15.51 -13.92
N GLY A 331 15.96 16.16 -14.85
CA GLY A 331 14.55 16.54 -14.73
C GLY A 331 13.63 15.34 -14.59
N GLU A 332 13.81 14.27 -15.37
CA GLU A 332 13.05 13.03 -15.23
C GLU A 332 13.21 12.40 -13.83
N LEU A 333 14.46 12.24 -13.39
CA LEU A 333 14.76 11.74 -12.06
C LEU A 333 14.21 12.68 -10.96
N GLY A 334 14.34 14.00 -11.19
CA GLY A 334 13.81 15.02 -10.28
C GLY A 334 12.28 14.96 -10.13
N CYS A 335 11.53 14.79 -11.21
CA CYS A 335 10.07 14.61 -11.18
C CYS A 335 9.69 13.36 -10.37
N GLY A 336 10.36 12.23 -10.62
CA GLY A 336 10.11 10.99 -9.88
C GLY A 336 10.46 11.11 -8.40
N LEU A 337 11.66 11.59 -8.08
CA LEU A 337 12.09 11.77 -6.68
C LEU A 337 11.23 12.79 -5.93
N LEU A 338 10.72 13.83 -6.59
CA LEU A 338 9.80 14.76 -5.97
C LEU A 338 8.53 14.05 -5.50
N ALA A 339 7.91 13.22 -6.36
CA ALA A 339 6.74 12.45 -6.00
C ALA A 339 7.05 11.44 -4.87
N LEU A 340 8.16 10.70 -4.97
CA LEU A 340 8.61 9.75 -3.95
C LEU A 340 8.82 10.40 -2.58
N LEU A 341 9.55 11.52 -2.53
CA LEU A 341 9.84 12.20 -1.25
C LEU A 341 8.59 12.82 -0.63
N LEU A 342 7.67 13.33 -1.45
CA LEU A 342 6.38 13.81 -0.97
C LEU A 342 5.50 12.65 -0.48
N ASP A 343 5.55 11.51 -1.14
CA ASP A 343 4.84 10.31 -0.72
C ASP A 343 5.35 9.77 0.62
N ILE A 344 6.67 9.68 0.79
CA ILE A 344 7.30 9.36 2.09
C ILE A 344 6.85 10.35 3.18
N ALA A 345 6.73 11.64 2.85
CA ALA A 345 6.35 12.66 3.81
C ALA A 345 4.86 12.65 4.17
N CYS A 346 3.97 12.25 3.27
CA CYS A 346 2.53 12.25 3.50
C CYS A 346 1.89 10.87 3.61
N ALA A 347 2.63 9.80 3.29
CA ALA A 347 2.16 8.41 3.22
C ALA A 347 0.85 8.25 2.41
N ASN A 348 0.75 9.02 1.32
CA ASN A 348 -0.39 9.00 0.42
C ASN A 348 0.03 9.37 -1.00
N ASN A 349 0.08 8.37 -1.87
CA ASN A 349 0.55 8.51 -3.25
C ASN A 349 -0.30 9.48 -4.09
N THR A 350 -1.62 9.49 -3.92
CA THR A 350 -2.51 10.43 -4.63
C THR A 350 -2.23 11.87 -4.24
N VAL A 351 -2.09 12.15 -2.93
CA VAL A 351 -1.70 13.48 -2.43
C VAL A 351 -0.33 13.88 -2.94
N ALA A 352 0.65 12.97 -2.92
CA ALA A 352 2.00 13.22 -3.42
C ALA A 352 1.97 13.61 -4.91
N ILE A 353 1.19 12.91 -5.73
CA ILE A 353 1.02 13.20 -7.16
C ILE A 353 0.34 14.56 -7.38
N VAL A 354 -0.75 14.85 -6.67
CA VAL A 354 -1.47 16.13 -6.79
C VAL A 354 -0.56 17.31 -6.42
N VAL A 355 0.24 17.17 -5.36
CA VAL A 355 1.18 18.21 -4.90
C VAL A 355 2.39 18.35 -5.83
N SER A 356 2.97 17.24 -6.28
CA SER A 356 4.13 17.23 -7.17
C SER A 356 3.77 17.61 -8.61
N GLY A 357 2.57 17.26 -9.07
CA GLY A 357 2.16 17.33 -10.46
C GLY A 357 2.38 18.69 -11.16
N PRO A 358 1.89 19.82 -10.61
CA PRO A 358 2.11 21.15 -11.22
C PRO A 358 3.60 21.52 -11.32
N ILE A 359 4.39 21.06 -10.36
CA ILE A 359 5.81 21.34 -10.30
C ILE A 359 6.57 20.45 -11.30
N ALA A 360 6.25 19.17 -11.34
CA ALA A 360 6.80 18.23 -12.30
C ALA A 360 6.48 18.64 -13.73
N LYS A 361 5.27 19.21 -13.97
CA LYS A 361 4.91 19.81 -15.26
C LYS A 361 5.86 20.93 -15.65
N HIS A 362 6.12 21.86 -14.73
CA HIS A 362 7.04 22.96 -14.99
C HIS A 362 8.48 22.49 -15.25
N ILE A 363 8.96 21.48 -14.49
CA ILE A 363 10.26 20.83 -14.74
C ILE A 363 10.27 20.17 -16.13
N GLY A 364 9.17 19.49 -16.50
CA GLY A 364 9.03 18.86 -17.82
C GLY A 364 9.10 19.88 -18.97
N GLU A 365 8.38 21.01 -18.85
CA GLU A 365 8.41 22.10 -19.81
C GLU A 365 9.82 22.72 -19.92
N GLU A 366 10.51 22.96 -18.79
CA GLU A 366 11.83 23.56 -18.74
C GLU A 366 12.91 22.66 -19.41
N TYR A 367 12.83 21.34 -19.22
CA TYR A 367 13.83 20.40 -19.74
C TYR A 367 13.38 19.61 -20.97
N GLY A 368 12.22 19.95 -21.56
CA GLY A 368 11.71 19.31 -22.78
C GLY A 368 11.33 17.84 -22.59
N ILE A 369 10.78 17.49 -21.43
CA ILE A 369 10.27 16.14 -21.13
C ILE A 369 8.80 16.07 -21.55
N GLU A 370 8.43 15.01 -22.29
CA GLU A 370 7.04 14.84 -22.72
C GLU A 370 6.08 14.74 -21.52
N PRO A 371 4.91 15.41 -21.54
CA PRO A 371 3.95 15.37 -20.42
C PRO A 371 3.51 13.97 -20.04
N VAL A 372 3.37 13.04 -21.00
CA VAL A 372 3.06 11.62 -20.75
C VAL A 372 4.15 10.95 -19.92
N ARG A 373 5.41 11.26 -20.21
CA ARG A 373 6.56 10.75 -19.48
C ARG A 373 6.57 11.28 -18.04
N VAL A 374 6.31 12.59 -17.86
CA VAL A 374 6.19 13.21 -16.53
C VAL A 374 5.08 12.54 -15.72
N ALA A 375 3.88 12.35 -16.31
CA ALA A 375 2.76 11.67 -15.67
C ALA A 375 3.14 10.25 -15.20
N SER A 376 3.85 9.51 -16.07
CA SER A 376 4.31 8.17 -15.74
C SER A 376 5.33 8.16 -14.60
N LEU A 377 6.30 9.07 -14.61
CA LEU A 377 7.35 9.13 -13.59
C LEU A 377 6.79 9.46 -12.21
N ILE A 378 5.93 10.49 -12.10
CA ILE A 378 5.34 10.85 -10.80
C ILE A 378 4.45 9.74 -10.25
N ASP A 379 3.74 9.02 -11.11
CA ASP A 379 2.90 7.89 -10.70
C ASP A 379 3.73 6.66 -10.30
N ILE A 380 4.72 6.25 -11.11
CA ILE A 380 5.56 5.09 -10.81
C ILE A 380 6.35 5.31 -9.50
N PHE A 381 6.98 6.46 -9.32
CA PHE A 381 7.79 6.72 -8.13
C PHE A 381 6.94 6.85 -6.86
N SER A 382 5.73 7.41 -6.95
CA SER A 382 4.79 7.42 -5.82
C SER A 382 4.30 6.01 -5.48
N CYS A 383 3.99 5.18 -6.48
CA CYS A 383 3.64 3.77 -6.25
C CYS A 383 4.79 2.97 -5.63
N ILE A 384 6.04 3.23 -6.03
CA ILE A 384 7.23 2.61 -5.40
C ILE A 384 7.30 3.02 -3.92
N GLY A 385 7.20 4.33 -3.64
CA GLY A 385 7.23 4.85 -2.27
C GLY A 385 6.16 4.22 -1.41
N GLN A 386 4.93 4.37 -1.82
CA GLN A 386 3.76 3.89 -1.09
C GLN A 386 3.75 2.37 -0.87
N GLY A 387 4.32 1.61 -1.80
CA GLY A 387 4.43 0.16 -1.69
C GLY A 387 5.59 -0.33 -0.81
N ILE A 388 6.51 0.55 -0.39
CA ILE A 388 7.70 0.19 0.42
C ILE A 388 7.64 0.77 1.83
N ILE A 389 7.06 1.96 2.01
CA ILE A 389 7.05 2.62 3.33
C ILE A 389 6.23 1.81 4.34
N PRO A 390 6.81 1.46 5.51
CA PRO A 390 6.18 0.56 6.48
C PRO A 390 4.95 1.15 7.17
N TYR A 391 4.73 2.44 7.05
CA TYR A 391 3.59 3.19 7.57
C TYR A 391 2.61 3.64 6.47
N GLY A 392 2.80 3.18 5.24
CA GLY A 392 1.86 3.38 4.14
C GLY A 392 0.62 2.49 4.29
N ALA A 393 -0.51 2.95 3.79
CA ALA A 393 -1.79 2.26 3.90
C ALA A 393 -1.72 0.80 3.42
N GLN A 394 -0.98 0.53 2.35
CA GLN A 394 -0.85 -0.80 1.76
C GLN A 394 -0.19 -1.79 2.72
N LEU A 395 0.98 -1.42 3.29
CA LEU A 395 1.67 -2.30 4.21
C LEU A 395 0.99 -2.38 5.57
N LEU A 396 0.36 -1.29 6.04
CA LEU A 396 -0.38 -1.31 7.31
C LEU A 396 -1.59 -2.24 7.25
N VAL A 397 -2.40 -2.18 6.19
CA VAL A 397 -3.57 -3.06 6.06
C VAL A 397 -3.14 -4.51 5.83
N ALA A 398 -2.11 -4.75 5.01
CA ALA A 398 -1.56 -6.09 4.80
C ALA A 398 -1.05 -6.70 6.10
N ALA A 399 -0.25 -5.96 6.86
CA ALA A 399 0.32 -6.36 8.14
C ALA A 399 -0.76 -6.64 9.19
N SER A 400 -1.74 -5.73 9.31
CA SER A 400 -2.86 -5.88 10.25
C SER A 400 -3.71 -7.12 9.96
N LEU A 401 -4.04 -7.37 8.68
CA LEU A 401 -4.81 -8.56 8.28
C LEU A 401 -4.03 -9.87 8.43
N ALA A 402 -2.71 -9.80 8.27
CA ALA A 402 -1.84 -10.96 8.41
C ALA A 402 -1.34 -11.21 9.84
N GLY A 403 -1.52 -10.25 10.76
CA GLY A 403 -1.02 -10.34 12.13
C GLY A 403 0.50 -10.32 12.24
N ILE A 404 1.19 -9.62 11.32
CA ILE A 404 2.66 -9.46 11.29
C ILE A 404 3.06 -7.99 11.22
N ALA A 405 4.33 -7.67 11.47
CA ALA A 405 4.80 -6.29 11.32
C ALA A 405 5.00 -5.95 9.83
N SER A 406 4.71 -4.68 9.46
CA SER A 406 4.94 -4.18 8.09
C SER A 406 6.39 -4.41 7.61
N VAL A 407 7.36 -4.30 8.51
CA VAL A 407 8.79 -4.48 8.21
C VAL A 407 9.15 -5.91 7.83
N GLU A 408 8.39 -6.91 8.28
CA GLU A 408 8.59 -8.32 7.90
C GLU A 408 8.24 -8.56 6.42
N ILE A 409 7.30 -7.78 5.88
CA ILE A 409 6.87 -7.87 4.48
C ILE A 409 7.91 -7.25 3.54
N MET A 410 8.63 -6.21 4.00
CA MET A 410 9.53 -5.39 3.16
C MET A 410 10.57 -6.20 2.36
N PRO A 411 11.24 -7.23 2.90
CA PRO A 411 12.22 -8.02 2.13
C PRO A 411 11.62 -8.76 0.93
N PHE A 412 10.31 -8.96 0.91
CA PHE A 412 9.58 -9.71 -0.11
C PHE A 412 8.83 -8.82 -1.12
N LEU A 413 9.06 -7.51 -1.11
CA LEU A 413 8.49 -6.55 -2.04
C LEU A 413 9.25 -6.53 -3.38
N PHE A 414 9.43 -7.69 -3.97
CA PHE A 414 10.25 -7.85 -5.19
C PHE A 414 9.79 -6.94 -6.32
N TYR A 415 8.48 -6.82 -6.54
CA TYR A 415 7.96 -5.98 -7.60
C TYR A 415 8.36 -4.51 -7.45
N GLN A 416 8.26 -3.94 -6.27
CA GLN A 416 8.58 -2.53 -6.01
C GLN A 416 10.06 -2.23 -6.25
N PHE A 417 10.96 -3.11 -5.78
CA PHE A 417 12.39 -2.95 -6.00
C PHE A 417 12.77 -3.12 -7.48
N LEU A 418 12.15 -4.09 -8.16
CA LEU A 418 12.36 -4.30 -9.59
C LEU A 418 11.77 -3.17 -10.43
N LEU A 419 10.62 -2.61 -10.03
CA LEU A 419 10.03 -1.45 -10.68
C LEU A 419 10.95 -0.23 -10.56
N LEU A 420 11.57 -0.01 -9.39
CA LEU A 420 12.57 1.03 -9.20
C LEU A 420 13.76 0.82 -10.15
N ALA A 421 14.30 -0.39 -10.25
CA ALA A 421 15.38 -0.69 -11.18
C ALA A 421 14.97 -0.45 -12.64
N CYS A 422 13.77 -0.91 -13.05
CA CYS A 422 13.28 -0.72 -14.42
C CYS A 422 13.07 0.75 -14.78
N VAL A 423 12.50 1.56 -13.86
CA VAL A 423 12.30 2.99 -14.15
C VAL A 423 13.62 3.75 -14.22
N LEU A 424 14.60 3.43 -13.37
CA LEU A 424 15.95 4.03 -13.44
C LEU A 424 16.68 3.66 -14.74
N ILE A 425 16.57 2.40 -15.18
CA ILE A 425 17.09 1.97 -16.49
C ILE A 425 16.39 2.73 -17.62
N SER A 426 15.06 2.87 -17.53
CA SER A 426 14.29 3.62 -18.54
C SER A 426 14.74 5.09 -18.64
N ILE A 427 15.05 5.75 -17.51
CA ILE A 427 15.58 7.13 -17.48
C ILE A 427 17.01 7.15 -18.09
N ALA A 428 17.85 6.17 -17.74
CA ALA A 428 19.21 6.09 -18.25
C ALA A 428 19.28 5.85 -19.77
N LEU A 429 18.31 5.12 -20.32
CA LEU A 429 18.24 4.79 -21.76
C LEU A 429 17.54 5.87 -22.58
N ASP A 430 16.84 6.82 -21.98
CA ASP A 430 16.23 7.93 -22.71
C ASP A 430 17.32 8.85 -23.29
N ARG A 431 17.52 8.72 -24.61
CA ARG A 431 18.58 9.43 -25.36
C ARG A 431 18.08 10.63 -26.17
N LYS A 432 16.76 10.93 -26.16
CA LYS A 432 16.21 12.01 -27.00
C LYS A 432 15.89 13.28 -26.21
#